data_d142639048242b8dd28d9dde14ffd224
#
_entry.id   d142639048242b8dd28d9dde14ffd224
#
_cell.length_a   1.000
_cell.length_b   1.000
_cell.length_c   1.000
_cell.angle_alpha   90.00
_cell.angle_beta   90.00
_cell.angle_gamma   90.00
#
_symmetry.space_group_name_H-M   'P 1'
#
loop_
_entity.id
_entity.type
_entity.pdbx_description
1 polymer ?
#
loop_
_entity_poly.entity_id
_entity_poly.type
_entity_poly.pdbx_seq_one_letter_code
_entity_poly.pdbx_strand_id
1 'polypeptide(L)'
;LTQKNTKKSPIPTPLLSKDNLGHWSFRRKFRTSEWFGFVYCITRKSDGKFYIGKKVFRYNGLKKSPRYGKEHSWRTYAGSSKNLKDDINKLGKDAFEFEIIDLYKTKGGLYYGEVYLQMLSDSITSTLPSGEYASYNRVISAIKFVPHENVSSATKKYAAKIKRKILERNKKNEIQSS
;
A
#
# COMPACT_ATOMS: atom_id res chain seq x y z
N LEU A 1 -10.26 -10.49 -51.76
CA LEU A 1 -9.59 -11.33 -50.74
C LEU A 1 -9.26 -10.45 -49.54
N THR A 2 -10.16 -10.45 -48.53
CA THR A 2 -10.06 -9.67 -47.31
C THR A 2 -9.32 -10.52 -46.28
N GLN A 3 -8.09 -10.13 -45.90
CA GLN A 3 -7.34 -10.73 -44.81
C GLN A 3 -7.99 -10.37 -43.49
N LYS A 4 -8.56 -11.38 -42.79
CA LYS A 4 -9.01 -11.24 -41.40
C LYS A 4 -7.80 -11.13 -40.50
N ASN A 5 -7.57 -9.93 -39.97
CA ASN A 5 -6.63 -9.68 -38.90
C ASN A 5 -7.13 -10.36 -37.60
N THR A 6 -6.68 -11.56 -37.32
CA THR A 6 -6.90 -12.24 -36.04
C THR A 6 -6.06 -11.55 -34.99
N LYS A 7 -6.69 -10.68 -34.20
CA LYS A 7 -6.11 -10.17 -32.95
C LYS A 7 -5.79 -11.37 -32.05
N LYS A 8 -4.51 -11.72 -31.93
CA LYS A 8 -4.04 -12.65 -30.89
C LYS A 8 -4.50 -12.15 -29.53
N SER A 9 -5.34 -12.92 -28.84
CA SER A 9 -5.68 -12.66 -27.44
C SER A 9 -4.40 -12.62 -26.60
N PRO A 10 -4.25 -11.66 -25.68
CA PRO A 10 -3.06 -11.59 -24.83
C PRO A 10 -2.93 -12.89 -24.02
N ILE A 11 -1.73 -13.46 -24.01
CA ILE A 11 -1.40 -14.64 -23.21
C ILE A 11 -1.74 -14.31 -21.74
N PRO A 12 -2.56 -15.12 -21.06
CA PRO A 12 -2.95 -14.83 -19.69
C PRO A 12 -1.70 -14.85 -18.78
N THR A 13 -1.46 -13.75 -18.10
CA THR A 13 -0.39 -13.66 -17.09
C THR A 13 -0.65 -14.67 -15.98
N PRO A 14 0.34 -15.51 -15.58
CA PRO A 14 0.17 -16.48 -14.51
C PRO A 14 -0.27 -15.82 -13.20
N LEU A 15 -1.03 -16.55 -12.39
CA LEU A 15 -1.34 -16.13 -11.02
C LEU A 15 -0.06 -16.03 -10.21
N LEU A 16 0.12 -14.92 -9.50
CA LEU A 16 1.25 -14.76 -8.60
C LEU A 16 1.11 -15.71 -7.40
N SER A 17 2.15 -16.49 -7.15
CA SER A 17 2.31 -17.21 -5.90
C SER A 17 2.80 -16.27 -4.80
N LYS A 18 2.76 -16.72 -3.53
CA LYS A 18 3.32 -15.97 -2.41
C LYS A 18 4.80 -15.62 -2.64
N ASP A 19 5.55 -16.51 -3.28
CA ASP A 19 6.98 -16.33 -3.54
C ASP A 19 7.29 -15.26 -4.59
N ASN A 20 6.32 -14.94 -5.45
CA ASN A 20 6.46 -13.91 -6.48
C ASN A 20 6.06 -12.49 -6.02
N LEU A 21 5.68 -12.31 -4.75
CA LEU A 21 5.31 -11.00 -4.21
C LEU A 21 6.53 -10.18 -3.75
N GLY A 22 7.74 -10.70 -3.85
CA GLY A 22 8.92 -10.08 -3.27
C GLY A 22 8.84 -10.08 -1.74
N HIS A 23 9.02 -8.94 -1.10
CA HIS A 23 8.91 -8.82 0.35
C HIS A 23 7.47 -8.58 0.87
N TRP A 24 6.50 -8.45 -0.04
CA TRP A 24 5.12 -8.18 0.34
C TRP A 24 4.38 -9.44 0.79
N SER A 25 3.58 -9.30 1.84
CA SER A 25 2.55 -10.28 2.19
C SER A 25 1.20 -9.86 1.63
N PHE A 26 0.41 -10.84 1.19
CA PHE A 26 -0.98 -10.64 0.77
C PHE A 26 -1.78 -11.92 0.99
N ARG A 27 -3.04 -11.78 1.35
CA ARG A 27 -3.90 -12.90 1.76
C ARG A 27 -4.41 -13.78 0.62
N ARG A 28 -4.30 -13.34 -0.65
CA ARG A 28 -4.84 -14.05 -1.82
C ARG A 28 -3.88 -13.98 -3.02
N LYS A 29 -4.01 -14.96 -3.92
CA LYS A 29 -3.33 -14.93 -5.21
C LYS A 29 -4.02 -13.96 -6.16
N PHE A 30 -3.27 -13.33 -7.05
CA PHE A 30 -3.80 -12.40 -8.06
C PHE A 30 -2.90 -12.35 -9.29
N ARG A 31 -3.41 -11.76 -10.38
CA ARG A 31 -2.63 -11.45 -11.59
C ARG A 31 -2.43 -9.96 -11.68
N THR A 32 -1.20 -9.50 -11.80
CA THR A 32 -0.89 -8.06 -11.92
C THR A 32 -1.51 -7.41 -13.16
N SER A 33 -1.82 -8.19 -14.21
CA SER A 33 -2.48 -7.70 -15.42
C SER A 33 -3.94 -7.27 -15.20
N GLU A 34 -4.58 -7.76 -14.13
CA GLU A 34 -5.98 -7.47 -13.79
C GLU A 34 -6.13 -6.20 -12.94
N TRP A 35 -5.02 -5.66 -12.43
CA TRP A 35 -5.02 -4.59 -11.45
C TRP A 35 -4.11 -3.44 -11.87
N PHE A 36 -4.53 -2.23 -11.57
CA PHE A 36 -3.73 -1.03 -11.79
C PHE A 36 -2.62 -0.90 -10.75
N GLY A 37 -2.93 -1.18 -9.48
CA GLY A 37 -2.00 -1.07 -8.37
C GLY A 37 -2.60 -1.53 -7.05
N PHE A 38 -1.90 -1.24 -5.97
CA PHE A 38 -2.27 -1.65 -4.62
C PHE A 38 -1.99 -0.55 -3.58
N VAL A 39 -2.81 -0.56 -2.53
CA VAL A 39 -2.57 0.17 -1.29
C VAL A 39 -1.87 -0.79 -0.33
N TYR A 40 -0.88 -0.28 0.38
CA TYR A 40 -0.06 -1.07 1.30
C TYR A 40 0.15 -0.36 2.64
N CYS A 41 0.51 -1.15 3.64
CA CYS A 41 1.03 -0.69 4.92
C CYS A 41 2.40 -1.31 5.18
N ILE A 42 3.36 -0.50 5.64
CA ILE A 42 4.65 -0.94 6.16
C ILE A 42 4.63 -0.62 7.66
N THR A 43 4.87 -1.63 8.50
CA THR A 43 4.76 -1.48 9.95
C THR A 43 6.07 -1.89 10.62
N ARG A 44 6.66 -1.01 11.44
CA ARG A 44 7.79 -1.34 12.31
C ARG A 44 7.33 -2.28 13.42
N LYS A 45 7.95 -3.45 13.56
CA LYS A 45 7.48 -4.52 14.46
C LYS A 45 7.61 -4.13 15.93
N SER A 46 8.66 -3.38 16.30
CA SER A 46 8.97 -3.04 17.69
C SER A 46 7.87 -2.23 18.39
N ASP A 47 7.32 -1.23 17.72
CA ASP A 47 6.36 -0.29 18.29
C ASP A 47 5.09 -0.07 17.45
N GLY A 48 5.05 -0.63 16.23
CA GLY A 48 3.93 -0.52 15.31
C GLY A 48 3.81 0.81 14.59
N LYS A 49 4.86 1.64 14.60
CA LYS A 49 4.92 2.81 13.74
C LYS A 49 4.72 2.39 12.29
N PHE A 50 3.84 3.06 11.57
CA PHE A 50 3.39 2.59 10.26
C PHE A 50 3.53 3.63 9.16
N TYR A 51 3.49 3.16 7.92
CA TYR A 51 3.42 3.98 6.71
C TYR A 51 2.37 3.41 5.77
N ILE A 52 1.43 4.23 5.33
CA ILE A 52 0.43 3.87 4.32
C ILE A 52 0.81 4.54 3.01
N GLY A 53 0.82 3.75 1.94
CA GLY A 53 1.11 4.24 0.61
C GLY A 53 0.41 3.44 -0.47
N LYS A 54 0.61 3.88 -1.71
CA LYS A 54 0.14 3.19 -2.91
C LYS A 54 1.27 2.87 -3.86
N LYS A 55 1.10 1.85 -4.68
CA LYS A 55 2.05 1.49 -5.73
C LYS A 55 1.33 0.95 -6.94
N VAL A 56 1.78 1.35 -8.12
CA VAL A 56 1.31 0.79 -9.39
C VAL A 56 2.13 -0.43 -9.78
N PHE A 57 1.51 -1.39 -10.46
CA PHE A 57 2.22 -2.56 -10.98
C PHE A 57 3.03 -2.24 -12.23
N ARG A 58 2.56 -1.30 -13.06
CA ARG A 58 3.17 -0.92 -14.33
C ARG A 58 3.36 0.58 -14.43
N TYR A 59 4.35 1.01 -15.20
CA TYR A 59 4.54 2.42 -15.53
C TYR A 59 3.36 2.91 -16.36
N ASN A 60 2.70 3.96 -15.90
CA ASN A 60 1.49 4.53 -16.51
C ASN A 60 1.62 6.04 -16.80
N GLY A 61 2.84 6.54 -16.93
CA GLY A 61 3.12 7.93 -17.28
C GLY A 61 2.79 8.26 -18.73
N LEU A 62 3.67 9.01 -19.38
CA LEU A 62 3.50 9.38 -20.79
C LEU A 62 3.55 8.14 -21.69
N LYS A 63 2.54 7.97 -22.57
CA LYS A 63 2.47 6.84 -23.52
C LYS A 63 3.68 6.73 -24.44
N LYS A 64 4.34 7.85 -24.76
CA LYS A 64 5.58 7.90 -25.55
C LYS A 64 6.82 7.43 -24.76
N SER A 65 6.74 7.25 -23.45
CA SER A 65 7.87 6.79 -22.66
C SER A 65 8.24 5.33 -22.96
N PRO A 66 9.53 4.98 -23.14
CA PRO A 66 9.99 3.60 -23.30
C PRO A 66 9.63 2.67 -22.13
N ARG A 67 9.27 3.23 -20.98
CA ARG A 67 8.84 2.50 -19.79
C ARG A 67 7.35 2.25 -19.72
N TYR A 68 6.54 2.93 -20.56
CA TYR A 68 5.07 2.80 -20.51
C TYR A 68 4.63 1.35 -20.66
N GLY A 69 3.75 0.89 -19.78
CA GLY A 69 3.25 -0.48 -19.74
C GLY A 69 4.22 -1.54 -19.21
N LYS A 70 5.53 -1.23 -19.06
CA LYS A 70 6.49 -2.15 -18.44
C LYS A 70 6.22 -2.32 -16.95
N GLU A 71 6.59 -3.46 -16.39
CA GLU A 71 6.46 -3.72 -14.96
C GLU A 71 7.28 -2.71 -14.15
N HIS A 72 6.69 -2.19 -13.09
CA HIS A 72 7.38 -1.31 -12.14
C HIS A 72 8.12 -2.16 -11.09
N SER A 73 9.18 -1.61 -10.48
CA SER A 73 9.93 -2.25 -9.37
C SER A 73 9.12 -2.30 -8.06
N TRP A 74 7.90 -2.84 -8.10
CA TRP A 74 7.01 -2.86 -6.95
C TRP A 74 7.39 -3.92 -5.90
N ARG A 75 8.02 -5.04 -6.32
CA ARG A 75 8.39 -6.15 -5.42
C ARG A 75 9.43 -5.78 -4.38
N THR A 76 10.27 -4.79 -4.68
CA THR A 76 11.35 -4.32 -3.79
C THR A 76 11.09 -2.93 -3.22
N TYR A 77 9.95 -2.33 -3.56
CA TYR A 77 9.62 -0.97 -3.19
C TYR A 77 9.28 -0.86 -1.69
N ALA A 78 9.95 0.04 -0.98
CA ALA A 78 9.83 0.21 0.46
C ALA A 78 9.30 1.61 0.88
N GLY A 79 8.39 2.17 0.07
CA GLY A 79 7.79 3.47 0.36
C GLY A 79 8.59 4.67 -0.17
N SER A 80 8.01 5.87 -0.07
CA SER A 80 8.61 7.13 -0.51
C SER A 80 9.06 8.02 0.64
N SER A 81 8.63 7.77 1.87
CA SER A 81 9.03 8.54 3.05
C SER A 81 10.53 8.38 3.33
N LYS A 82 11.21 9.52 3.49
CA LYS A 82 12.64 9.53 3.86
C LYS A 82 12.86 8.88 5.22
N ASN A 83 12.11 9.29 6.24
CA ASN A 83 12.23 8.76 7.60
C ASN A 83 12.00 7.26 7.68
N LEU A 84 11.03 6.72 6.89
CA LEU A 84 10.83 5.29 6.79
C LEU A 84 12.05 4.58 6.20
N LYS A 85 12.63 5.14 5.13
CA LYS A 85 13.82 4.55 4.50
C LYS A 85 15.03 4.59 5.41
N ASP A 86 15.22 5.68 6.14
CA ASP A 86 16.32 5.84 7.10
C ASP A 86 16.20 4.78 8.21
N ASP A 87 14.99 4.56 8.75
CA ASP A 87 14.73 3.52 9.74
C ASP A 87 14.93 2.11 9.17
N ILE A 88 14.48 1.84 7.94
CA ILE A 88 14.71 0.54 7.29
C ILE A 88 16.20 0.27 7.09
N ASN A 89 16.97 1.30 6.70
CA ASN A 89 18.43 1.17 6.54
C ASN A 89 19.14 0.92 7.87
N LYS A 90 18.67 1.56 8.94
CA LYS A 90 19.24 1.42 10.28
C LYS A 90 18.90 0.11 10.97
N LEU A 91 17.65 -0.34 10.85
CA LEU A 91 17.11 -1.47 11.62
C LEU A 91 17.08 -2.78 10.82
N GLY A 92 17.27 -2.71 9.50
CA GLY A 92 17.10 -3.82 8.59
C GLY A 92 15.64 -4.06 8.19
N LYS A 93 15.44 -4.68 7.03
CA LYS A 93 14.10 -4.98 6.48
C LYS A 93 13.29 -5.91 7.38
N ASP A 94 13.95 -6.83 8.05
CA ASP A 94 13.29 -7.85 8.90
C ASP A 94 12.63 -7.24 10.15
N ALA A 95 13.02 -6.02 10.51
CA ALA A 95 12.35 -5.24 11.56
C ALA A 95 10.98 -4.68 11.13
N PHE A 96 10.58 -4.87 9.87
CA PHE A 96 9.34 -4.34 9.31
C PHE A 96 8.46 -5.45 8.73
N GLU A 97 7.16 -5.21 8.76
CA GLU A 97 6.15 -5.96 8.02
C GLU A 97 5.73 -5.16 6.79
N PHE A 98 5.71 -5.82 5.62
CA PHE A 98 5.28 -5.24 4.36
C PHE A 98 3.97 -5.93 3.94
N GLU A 99 2.85 -5.24 4.01
CA GLU A 99 1.54 -5.83 3.75
C GLU A 99 0.79 -5.10 2.64
N ILE A 100 0.39 -5.82 1.59
CA ILE A 100 -0.59 -5.33 0.63
C ILE A 100 -1.97 -5.41 1.28
N ILE A 101 -2.65 -4.27 1.35
CA ILE A 101 -3.96 -4.16 2.00
C ILE A 101 -5.05 -4.51 1.00
N ASP A 102 -4.99 -3.90 -0.19
CA ASP A 102 -6.01 -4.07 -1.21
C ASP A 102 -5.50 -3.73 -2.62
N LEU A 103 -6.21 -4.27 -3.62
CA LEU A 103 -5.92 -4.12 -5.03
C LEU A 103 -6.97 -3.24 -5.70
N TYR A 104 -6.55 -2.39 -6.63
CA TYR A 104 -7.40 -1.44 -7.32
C TYR A 104 -7.24 -1.57 -8.84
N LYS A 105 -8.36 -1.51 -9.57
CA LYS A 105 -8.39 -1.60 -11.04
C LYS A 105 -8.15 -0.27 -11.71
N THR A 106 -8.43 0.84 -11.02
CA THR A 106 -8.36 2.19 -11.59
C THR A 106 -7.36 3.07 -10.84
N LYS A 107 -6.81 4.08 -11.54
CA LYS A 107 -5.98 5.12 -10.92
C LYS A 107 -6.76 5.86 -9.83
N GLY A 108 -8.01 6.24 -10.12
CA GLY A 108 -8.87 6.96 -9.20
C GLY A 108 -9.13 6.17 -7.93
N GLY A 109 -9.54 4.90 -8.06
CA GLY A 109 -9.78 4.01 -6.92
C GLY A 109 -8.53 3.81 -6.06
N LEU A 110 -7.35 3.62 -6.69
CA LEU A 110 -6.08 3.47 -5.99
C LEU A 110 -5.73 4.71 -5.14
N TYR A 111 -5.88 5.91 -5.71
CA TYR A 111 -5.60 7.15 -5.00
C TYR A 111 -6.60 7.39 -3.87
N TYR A 112 -7.88 7.17 -4.13
CA TYR A 112 -8.92 7.28 -3.11
C TYR A 112 -8.73 6.30 -1.97
N GLY A 113 -8.42 5.04 -2.28
CA GLY A 113 -8.17 4.01 -1.28
C GLY A 113 -7.01 4.33 -0.33
N GLU A 114 -5.90 4.88 -0.86
CA GLU A 114 -4.79 5.34 -0.03
C GLU A 114 -5.22 6.46 0.92
N VAL A 115 -5.84 7.52 0.40
CA VAL A 115 -6.30 8.66 1.20
C VAL A 115 -7.33 8.23 2.25
N TYR A 116 -8.29 7.39 1.84
CA TYR A 116 -9.30 6.85 2.75
C TYR A 116 -8.68 6.09 3.92
N LEU A 117 -7.70 5.22 3.64
CA LEU A 117 -7.02 4.46 4.69
C LEU A 117 -6.20 5.39 5.60
N GLN A 118 -5.49 6.38 5.04
CA GLN A 118 -4.72 7.37 5.82
C GLN A 118 -5.62 8.19 6.75
N MET A 119 -6.78 8.62 6.28
CA MET A 119 -7.75 9.38 7.09
C MET A 119 -8.35 8.52 8.20
N LEU A 120 -8.82 7.32 7.87
CA LEU A 120 -9.43 6.42 8.86
C LEU A 120 -8.45 5.91 9.93
N SER A 121 -7.16 5.89 9.63
CA SER A 121 -6.13 5.46 10.59
C SER A 121 -5.50 6.63 11.35
N ASP A 122 -6.00 7.85 11.18
CA ASP A 122 -5.48 9.08 11.77
C ASP A 122 -3.97 9.24 11.55
N SER A 123 -3.51 8.90 10.33
CA SER A 123 -2.08 8.71 10.04
C SER A 123 -1.21 9.97 10.23
N ILE A 124 -1.80 11.18 10.23
CA ILE A 124 -1.05 12.43 10.44
C ILE A 124 -1.01 12.82 11.92
N THR A 125 -2.05 12.52 12.67
CA THR A 125 -2.28 13.08 14.02
C THR A 125 -2.02 12.09 15.15
N SER A 126 -2.11 10.77 14.87
CA SER A 126 -1.90 9.76 15.91
C SER A 126 -0.44 9.71 16.40
N THR A 127 -0.28 9.52 17.70
CA THR A 127 1.02 9.39 18.37
C THR A 127 1.18 8.01 19.01
N LEU A 128 2.43 7.60 19.16
CA LEU A 128 2.82 6.46 20.00
C LEU A 128 2.84 6.88 21.47
N PRO A 129 2.86 5.91 22.40
CA PRO A 129 3.04 6.22 23.83
C PRO A 129 4.31 7.00 24.15
N SER A 130 5.34 6.93 23.30
CA SER A 130 6.58 7.71 23.41
C SER A 130 6.40 9.20 23.09
N GLY A 131 5.22 9.65 22.64
CA GLY A 131 4.97 10.99 22.11
C GLY A 131 5.38 11.19 20.65
N GLU A 132 6.07 10.22 20.03
CA GLU A 132 6.35 10.27 18.59
C GLU A 132 5.09 10.04 17.76
N TYR A 133 5.09 10.59 16.54
CA TYR A 133 4.03 10.26 15.58
C TYR A 133 3.99 8.76 15.29
N ALA A 134 2.79 8.18 15.35
CA ALA A 134 2.56 6.76 15.08
C ALA A 134 2.72 6.39 13.60
N SER A 135 2.83 7.38 12.71
CA SER A 135 2.99 7.16 11.27
C SER A 135 4.20 7.90 10.70
N TYR A 136 4.76 7.34 9.63
CA TYR A 136 5.74 8.01 8.77
C TYR A 136 5.09 8.91 7.71
N ASN A 137 3.76 8.88 7.57
CA ASN A 137 3.03 9.81 6.71
C ASN A 137 3.05 11.21 7.32
N ARG A 138 3.30 12.24 6.49
CA ARG A 138 3.31 13.65 6.89
C ARG A 138 2.34 14.48 6.06
N VAL A 139 1.80 13.90 4.99
CA VAL A 139 0.90 14.56 4.05
C VAL A 139 -0.16 13.56 3.60
N ILE A 140 -1.39 14.02 3.48
CA ILE A 140 -2.47 13.31 2.79
C ILE A 140 -2.75 14.06 1.49
N SER A 141 -2.70 13.37 0.36
CA SER A 141 -2.95 13.96 -0.95
C SER A 141 -4.40 14.43 -1.07
N ALA A 142 -4.60 15.60 -1.70
CA ALA A 142 -5.95 16.08 -2.01
C ALA A 142 -6.62 15.19 -3.09
N ILE A 143 -7.90 14.89 -2.90
CA ILE A 143 -8.75 14.23 -3.90
C ILE A 143 -9.52 15.30 -4.67
N LYS A 144 -9.29 15.35 -6.00
CA LYS A 144 -9.91 16.34 -6.91
C LYS A 144 -10.85 15.71 -7.95
N PHE A 145 -11.38 14.51 -7.64
CA PHE A 145 -12.25 13.77 -8.56
C PHE A 145 -13.19 12.86 -7.77
N VAL A 146 -14.29 12.47 -8.41
CA VAL A 146 -15.19 11.44 -7.86
C VAL A 146 -14.65 10.07 -8.28
N PRO A 147 -14.27 9.18 -7.34
CA PRO A 147 -13.79 7.85 -7.71
C PRO A 147 -14.94 6.98 -8.21
N HIS A 148 -14.72 6.25 -9.30
CA HIS A 148 -15.67 5.26 -9.83
C HIS A 148 -15.59 3.91 -9.10
N GLU A 149 -14.57 3.73 -8.26
CA GLU A 149 -14.30 2.52 -7.51
C GLU A 149 -14.39 2.81 -6.01
N ASN A 150 -15.25 2.07 -5.31
CA ASN A 150 -15.42 2.20 -3.87
C ASN A 150 -14.29 1.54 -3.10
N VAL A 151 -14.05 2.04 -1.88
CA VAL A 151 -13.13 1.42 -0.94
C VAL A 151 -13.68 0.08 -0.49
N SER A 152 -12.86 -0.96 -0.57
CA SER A 152 -13.25 -2.32 -0.20
C SER A 152 -13.50 -2.47 1.31
N SER A 153 -14.24 -3.50 1.67
CA SER A 153 -14.43 -3.90 3.07
C SER A 153 -13.10 -4.28 3.75
N ALA A 154 -12.13 -4.73 2.98
CA ALA A 154 -10.78 -5.05 3.47
C ALA A 154 -10.04 -3.80 3.97
N THR A 155 -10.04 -2.73 3.18
CA THR A 155 -9.44 -1.45 3.56
C THR A 155 -10.10 -0.87 4.83
N LYS A 156 -11.43 -0.93 4.92
CA LYS A 156 -12.19 -0.49 6.11
C LYS A 156 -11.81 -1.28 7.37
N LYS A 157 -11.74 -2.62 7.26
CA LYS A 157 -11.32 -3.50 8.36
C LYS A 157 -9.89 -3.25 8.79
N TYR A 158 -9.00 -2.97 7.83
CA TYR A 158 -7.60 -2.69 8.14
C TYR A 158 -7.42 -1.37 8.89
N ALA A 159 -8.14 -0.32 8.52
CA ALA A 159 -8.16 0.94 9.25
C ALA A 159 -8.57 0.73 10.72
N ALA A 160 -9.64 -0.05 10.96
CA ALA A 160 -10.09 -0.40 12.30
C ALA A 160 -9.01 -1.20 13.09
N LYS A 161 -8.29 -2.13 12.42
CA LYS A 161 -7.17 -2.87 13.02
C LYS A 161 -6.04 -1.94 13.46
N ILE A 162 -5.67 -0.96 12.64
CA ILE A 162 -4.64 0.04 12.99
C ILE A 162 -5.07 0.83 14.24
N LYS A 163 -6.27 1.43 14.22
CA LYS A 163 -6.79 2.20 15.36
C LYS A 163 -6.80 1.39 16.66
N ARG A 164 -7.29 0.16 16.60
CA ARG A 164 -7.33 -0.72 17.78
C ARG A 164 -5.93 -0.98 18.34
N LYS A 165 -4.94 -1.29 17.48
CA LYS A 165 -3.55 -1.52 17.92
C LYS A 165 -2.95 -0.29 18.62
N ILE A 166 -3.24 0.90 18.12
CA ILE A 166 -2.79 2.16 18.74
C ILE A 166 -3.42 2.33 20.11
N LEU A 167 -4.75 2.18 20.22
CA LEU A 167 -5.48 2.31 21.47
C LEU A 167 -5.04 1.29 22.53
N GLU A 168 -4.84 0.03 22.15
CA GLU A 168 -4.38 -1.04 23.05
C GLU A 168 -2.98 -0.74 23.62
N ARG A 169 -2.10 -0.13 22.85
CA ARG A 169 -0.76 0.27 23.28
C ARG A 169 -0.80 1.46 24.24
N ASN A 170 -1.60 2.48 23.92
CA ASN A 170 -1.75 3.63 24.80
C ASN A 170 -2.26 3.22 26.19
N LYS A 171 -3.28 2.35 26.25
CA LYS A 171 -3.81 1.82 27.52
C LYS A 171 -2.78 1.02 28.33
N LYS A 172 -1.96 0.18 27.67
CA LYS A 172 -0.92 -0.57 28.39
C LYS A 172 0.11 0.31 29.06
N ASN A 173 0.44 1.44 28.45
CA ASN A 173 1.42 2.36 28.99
C ASN A 173 0.85 3.23 30.12
N GLU A 174 -0.43 3.61 30.06
CA GLU A 174 -1.10 4.28 31.18
C GLU A 174 -1.08 3.44 32.46
N ILE A 175 -1.29 2.10 32.31
CA ILE A 175 -1.27 1.16 33.45
C ILE A 175 0.15 0.97 34.00
N GLN A 176 1.20 1.06 33.15
CA GLN A 176 2.60 0.90 33.61
C GLN A 176 3.18 2.17 34.23
N SER A 177 2.55 3.32 34.03
CA SER A 177 2.97 4.62 34.56
C SER A 177 2.18 5.08 35.82
N SER A 178 1.21 4.28 36.26
CA SER A 178 0.44 4.41 37.48
C SER A 178 0.96 3.53 38.60
#